data_a22c3ba698169772c1a3088369ec5dee
#
_entry.id   a22c3ba698169772c1a3088369ec5dee
#
_cell.length_a   1.000
_cell.length_b   1.000
_cell.length_c   1.000
_cell.angle_alpha   90.00
_cell.angle_beta   90.00
_cell.angle_gamma   90.00
#
_symmetry.space_group_name_H-M   'P 1'
#
loop_
_entity.id
_entity.type
_entity.pdbx_description
1 polymer ?
#
loop_
_entity_poly.entity_id
_entity_poly.type
_entity_poly.pdbx_seq_one_letter_code
_entity_poly.pdbx_strand_id
1 'polypeptide(L)'
;MTSFHVIAAPSIILIVAILFGNSLVIASYKINRRLKTRTNAFLVSLAVSDFLVGSISLPMCIYGITSEPRNVSIAFNAVFKSFDVFAALASIFHLTAISMERYIAVSRPFYYKRLPSLFQRVLITTAWSAACFLALLSNFTLLENSWSSQCYSLVLFICGLVVPTTIIARMYIGVFSVARSLQQRNPSHTTTKQSDGSLKRYYQGEKKVAITVALITVLFIAAWLPFFTVSVTAAFCLHCLSSSPDSLYRIIVIVKSVHYMNSAVNPIVYARRDREMRQTFLRLLGLHSGTSRFSFEKRRPEALAMRTI
;
A
#
# COMPACT_ATOMS: atom_id res chain seq x y z
N MET A 1 -6.36 11.61 -33.40
CA MET A 1 -5.11 12.14 -32.80
C MET A 1 -5.33 12.90 -31.48
N THR A 2 -6.40 13.66 -31.33
CA THR A 2 -6.73 14.42 -30.09
C THR A 2 -6.92 13.55 -28.85
N SER A 3 -7.55 12.37 -28.97
CA SER A 3 -7.79 11.47 -27.83
C SER A 3 -6.50 10.88 -27.22
N PHE A 4 -5.48 10.63 -28.03
CA PHE A 4 -4.19 10.11 -27.56
C PHE A 4 -3.48 11.08 -26.62
N HIS A 5 -3.37 12.35 -26.99
CA HIS A 5 -2.69 13.37 -26.18
C HIS A 5 -3.41 13.65 -24.86
N VAL A 6 -4.74 13.58 -24.86
CA VAL A 6 -5.57 13.81 -23.66
C VAL A 6 -5.35 12.74 -22.60
N ILE A 7 -5.06 11.50 -22.98
CA ILE A 7 -4.84 10.40 -22.05
C ILE A 7 -3.34 10.23 -21.73
N ALA A 8 -2.48 10.35 -22.73
CA ALA A 8 -1.06 10.08 -22.57
C ALA A 8 -0.35 11.08 -21.63
N ALA A 9 -0.62 12.38 -21.76
CA ALA A 9 0.05 13.39 -20.95
C ALA A 9 -0.23 13.26 -19.43
N PRO A 10 -1.49 13.17 -18.96
CA PRO A 10 -1.76 12.94 -17.54
C PRO A 10 -1.18 11.61 -17.03
N SER A 11 -1.20 10.56 -17.86
CA SER A 11 -0.65 9.25 -17.49
C SER A 11 0.86 9.27 -17.34
N ILE A 12 1.60 10.00 -18.17
CA ILE A 12 3.05 10.18 -18.04
C ILE A 12 3.38 10.91 -16.74
N ILE A 13 2.66 11.98 -16.42
CA ILE A 13 2.82 12.70 -15.15
C ILE A 13 2.58 11.75 -13.97
N LEU A 14 1.56 10.91 -14.07
CA LEU A 14 1.24 9.94 -13.04
C LEU A 14 2.33 8.87 -12.89
N ILE A 15 2.89 8.35 -13.99
CA ILE A 15 4.03 7.42 -13.97
C ILE A 15 5.20 8.06 -13.21
N VAL A 16 5.57 9.27 -13.58
CA VAL A 16 6.69 9.98 -12.94
C VAL A 16 6.44 10.17 -11.45
N ALA A 17 5.23 10.59 -11.07
CA ALA A 17 4.85 10.79 -9.67
C ALA A 17 4.91 9.47 -8.87
N ILE A 18 4.41 8.36 -9.42
CA ILE A 18 4.45 7.05 -8.79
C ILE A 18 5.89 6.58 -8.62
N LEU A 19 6.68 6.58 -9.68
CA LEU A 19 8.06 6.07 -9.66
C LEU A 19 8.93 6.92 -8.73
N PHE A 20 8.87 8.25 -8.86
CA PHE A 20 9.65 9.16 -8.04
C PHE A 20 9.29 9.06 -6.56
N GLY A 21 8.00 9.16 -6.22
CA GLY A 21 7.54 9.13 -4.84
C GLY A 21 7.88 7.82 -4.13
N ASN A 22 7.63 6.67 -4.76
CA ASN A 22 7.90 5.38 -4.16
C ASN A 22 9.41 5.05 -4.11
N SER A 23 10.20 5.53 -5.08
CA SER A 23 11.67 5.48 -5.00
C SER A 23 12.20 6.25 -3.80
N LEU A 24 11.65 7.42 -3.47
CA LEU A 24 12.03 8.19 -2.28
C LEU A 24 11.71 7.42 -0.98
N VAL A 25 10.57 6.73 -0.90
CA VAL A 25 10.21 5.89 0.26
C VAL A 25 11.25 4.77 0.43
N ILE A 26 11.54 4.03 -0.64
CA ILE A 26 12.49 2.91 -0.62
C ILE A 26 13.90 3.40 -0.26
N ALA A 27 14.37 4.48 -0.87
CA ALA A 27 15.68 5.08 -0.60
C ALA A 27 15.79 5.57 0.85
N SER A 28 14.76 6.24 1.36
CA SER A 28 14.72 6.74 2.74
C SER A 28 14.87 5.63 3.77
N TYR A 29 14.19 4.52 3.58
CA TYR A 29 14.30 3.36 4.46
C TYR A 29 15.70 2.72 4.42
N LYS A 30 16.33 2.69 3.24
CA LYS A 30 17.70 2.15 3.10
C LYS A 30 18.74 3.02 3.83
N ILE A 31 18.61 4.34 3.71
CA ILE A 31 19.62 5.31 4.16
C ILE A 31 19.45 5.65 5.65
N ASN A 32 18.21 5.89 6.11
CA ASN A 32 17.95 6.34 7.47
C ASN A 32 17.68 5.17 8.41
N ARG A 33 18.61 4.89 9.33
CA ARG A 33 18.48 3.82 10.34
C ARG A 33 17.27 3.99 11.26
N ARG A 34 16.82 5.23 11.53
CA ARG A 34 15.65 5.50 12.36
C ARG A 34 14.34 5.04 11.70
N LEU A 35 14.32 4.97 10.37
CA LEU A 35 13.19 4.45 9.61
C LEU A 35 13.13 2.91 9.55
N LYS A 36 14.13 2.19 10.04
CA LYS A 36 14.16 0.71 10.04
C LYS A 36 13.29 0.13 11.14
N THR A 37 12.01 0.48 11.12
CA THR A 37 10.97 -0.07 12.00
C THR A 37 10.18 -1.16 11.29
N ARG A 38 9.44 -1.99 12.05
CA ARG A 38 8.57 -3.03 11.49
C ARG A 38 7.53 -2.44 10.55
N THR A 39 6.85 -1.39 10.98
CA THR A 39 5.84 -0.71 10.17
C THR A 39 6.41 -0.16 8.87
N ASN A 40 7.57 0.51 8.94
CA ASN A 40 8.18 1.07 7.75
C ASN A 40 8.67 -0.01 6.76
N ALA A 41 8.97 -1.22 7.22
CA ALA A 41 9.26 -2.32 6.30
C ALA A 41 8.03 -2.76 5.51
N PHE A 42 6.82 -2.74 6.10
CA PHE A 42 5.58 -2.94 5.35
C PHE A 42 5.32 -1.78 4.37
N LEU A 43 5.56 -0.53 4.79
CA LEU A 43 5.44 0.64 3.91
C LEU A 43 6.38 0.57 2.71
N VAL A 44 7.60 0.06 2.91
CA VAL A 44 8.55 -0.17 1.80
C VAL A 44 8.05 -1.28 0.88
N SER A 45 7.52 -2.37 1.42
CA SER A 45 6.96 -3.45 0.61
C SER A 45 5.76 -2.97 -0.22
N LEU A 46 4.91 -2.11 0.36
CA LEU A 46 3.84 -1.40 -0.35
C LEU A 46 4.41 -0.46 -1.43
N ALA A 47 5.46 0.29 -1.12
CA ALA A 47 6.10 1.16 -2.10
C ALA A 47 6.73 0.39 -3.27
N VAL A 48 7.17 -0.86 -3.05
CA VAL A 48 7.63 -1.76 -4.13
C VAL A 48 6.45 -2.17 -5.02
N SER A 49 5.29 -2.55 -4.46
CA SER A 49 4.11 -2.87 -5.29
C SER A 49 3.62 -1.65 -6.08
N ASP A 50 3.61 -0.47 -5.47
CA ASP A 50 3.25 0.78 -6.16
C ASP A 50 4.26 1.14 -7.27
N PHE A 51 5.55 0.92 -7.03
CA PHE A 51 6.59 1.11 -8.05
C PHE A 51 6.36 0.18 -9.26
N LEU A 52 5.95 -1.06 -9.03
CA LEU A 52 5.59 -2.01 -10.10
C LEU A 52 4.35 -1.53 -10.88
N VAL A 53 3.38 -0.92 -10.21
CA VAL A 53 2.23 -0.26 -10.90
C VAL A 53 2.72 0.80 -11.86
N GLY A 54 3.59 1.72 -11.42
CA GLY A 54 4.10 2.80 -12.26
C GLY A 54 5.04 2.36 -13.38
N SER A 55 5.82 1.30 -13.14
CA SER A 55 6.83 0.84 -14.12
C SER A 55 6.29 -0.16 -15.14
N ILE A 56 5.24 -0.91 -14.82
CA ILE A 56 4.73 -1.99 -15.66
C ILE A 56 3.23 -1.85 -15.93
N SER A 57 2.36 -1.84 -14.90
CA SER A 57 0.91 -1.85 -15.09
C SER A 57 0.41 -0.64 -15.88
N LEU A 58 0.81 0.56 -15.49
CA LEU A 58 0.34 1.79 -16.12
C LEU A 58 0.87 1.98 -17.57
N PRO A 59 2.16 1.72 -17.89
CA PRO A 59 2.62 1.68 -19.28
C PRO A 59 1.90 0.65 -20.14
N MET A 60 1.68 -0.56 -19.63
CA MET A 60 0.91 -1.58 -20.36
C MET A 60 -0.55 -1.17 -20.57
N CYS A 61 -1.17 -0.54 -19.57
CA CYS A 61 -2.51 0.02 -19.67
C CYS A 61 -2.61 1.07 -20.78
N ILE A 62 -1.65 2.01 -20.81
CA ILE A 62 -1.59 3.06 -21.85
C ILE A 62 -1.47 2.40 -23.23
N TYR A 63 -0.56 1.44 -23.40
CA TYR A 63 -0.41 0.72 -24.65
C TYR A 63 -1.71 0.03 -25.08
N GLY A 64 -2.36 -0.71 -24.17
CA GLY A 64 -3.61 -1.42 -24.47
C GLY A 64 -4.77 -0.48 -24.84
N ILE A 65 -4.82 0.72 -24.24
CA ILE A 65 -5.86 1.72 -24.50
C ILE A 65 -5.61 2.49 -25.80
N THR A 66 -4.35 2.74 -26.15
CA THR A 66 -4.00 3.58 -27.30
C THR A 66 -3.73 2.81 -28.58
N SER A 67 -3.49 1.49 -28.48
CA SER A 67 -3.30 0.61 -29.62
C SER A 67 -4.62 0.24 -30.28
N GLU A 68 -4.60 0.01 -31.59
CA GLU A 68 -5.75 -0.57 -32.27
C GLU A 68 -6.02 -2.00 -31.76
N PRO A 69 -7.29 -2.40 -31.57
CA PRO A 69 -7.64 -3.71 -31.00
C PRO A 69 -6.98 -4.89 -31.69
N ARG A 70 -6.79 -4.81 -33.01
CA ARG A 70 -6.12 -5.86 -33.81
C ARG A 70 -4.62 -6.00 -33.51
N ASN A 71 -3.98 -4.97 -32.94
CA ASN A 71 -2.55 -4.97 -32.64
C ASN A 71 -2.26 -5.47 -31.22
N VAL A 72 -3.29 -5.65 -30.39
CA VAL A 72 -3.17 -6.13 -29.02
C VAL A 72 -3.39 -7.64 -28.99
N SER A 73 -2.32 -8.40 -28.78
CA SER A 73 -2.40 -9.87 -28.74
C SER A 73 -3.15 -10.37 -27.49
N ILE A 74 -3.75 -11.55 -27.60
CA ILE A 74 -4.38 -12.24 -26.47
C ILE A 74 -3.36 -12.45 -25.32
N ALA A 75 -2.13 -12.82 -25.68
CA ALA A 75 -1.05 -13.00 -24.71
C ALA A 75 -0.72 -11.70 -23.96
N PHE A 76 -0.68 -10.55 -24.65
CA PHE A 76 -0.48 -9.27 -24.02
C PHE A 76 -1.60 -8.96 -23.01
N ASN A 77 -2.85 -9.15 -23.38
CA ASN A 77 -4.00 -8.92 -22.51
C ASN A 77 -3.97 -9.83 -21.27
N ALA A 78 -3.59 -11.10 -21.44
CA ALA A 78 -3.44 -12.04 -20.34
C ALA A 78 -2.37 -11.60 -19.34
N VAL A 79 -1.17 -11.25 -19.84
CA VAL A 79 -0.05 -10.78 -19.01
C VAL A 79 -0.41 -9.46 -18.31
N PHE A 80 -0.96 -8.51 -19.06
CA PHE A 80 -1.39 -7.23 -18.48
C PHE A 80 -2.42 -7.42 -17.36
N LYS A 81 -3.49 -8.19 -17.63
CA LYS A 81 -4.55 -8.45 -16.64
C LYS A 81 -3.99 -9.11 -15.39
N SER A 82 -3.18 -10.16 -15.54
CA SER A 82 -2.59 -10.86 -14.41
C SER A 82 -1.66 -9.97 -13.61
N PHE A 83 -0.80 -9.20 -14.29
CA PHE A 83 0.14 -8.33 -13.60
C PHE A 83 -0.54 -7.14 -12.91
N ASP A 84 -1.52 -6.54 -13.55
CA ASP A 84 -2.30 -5.43 -12.99
C ASP A 84 -3.06 -5.86 -11.73
N VAL A 85 -3.71 -7.02 -11.76
CA VAL A 85 -4.37 -7.63 -10.60
C VAL A 85 -3.36 -7.97 -9.51
N PHE A 86 -2.20 -8.52 -9.86
CA PHE A 86 -1.14 -8.85 -8.90
C PHE A 86 -0.66 -7.63 -8.13
N ALA A 87 -0.26 -6.57 -8.83
CA ALA A 87 0.26 -5.35 -8.20
C ALA A 87 -0.81 -4.68 -7.32
N ALA A 88 -2.04 -4.70 -7.78
CA ALA A 88 -3.21 -4.22 -7.09
C ALA A 88 -3.48 -4.96 -5.77
N LEU A 89 -3.61 -6.28 -5.84
CA LEU A 89 -3.87 -7.12 -4.66
C LEU A 89 -2.69 -7.08 -3.68
N ALA A 90 -1.45 -7.00 -4.17
CA ALA A 90 -0.29 -6.82 -3.31
C ALA A 90 -0.43 -5.56 -2.46
N SER A 91 -0.82 -4.42 -3.05
CA SER A 91 -1.05 -3.18 -2.29
C SER A 91 -2.17 -3.33 -1.25
N ILE A 92 -3.30 -3.97 -1.60
CA ILE A 92 -4.42 -4.22 -0.66
C ILE A 92 -3.97 -5.09 0.51
N PHE A 93 -3.29 -6.19 0.24
CA PHE A 93 -2.88 -7.14 1.29
C PHE A 93 -1.80 -6.56 2.19
N HIS A 94 -0.91 -5.70 1.67
CA HIS A 94 0.04 -4.97 2.51
C HIS A 94 -0.66 -3.97 3.44
N LEU A 95 -1.67 -3.23 2.98
CA LEU A 95 -2.46 -2.35 3.83
C LEU A 95 -3.22 -3.14 4.91
N THR A 96 -3.73 -4.32 4.57
CA THR A 96 -4.36 -5.23 5.54
C THR A 96 -3.36 -5.69 6.58
N ALA A 97 -2.18 -6.13 6.18
CA ALA A 97 -1.11 -6.56 7.07
C ALA A 97 -0.64 -5.43 8.00
N ILE A 98 -0.49 -4.21 7.47
CA ILE A 98 -0.16 -3.01 8.27
C ILE A 98 -1.25 -2.75 9.31
N SER A 99 -2.52 -2.85 8.94
CA SER A 99 -3.64 -2.62 9.86
C SER A 99 -3.67 -3.65 10.99
N MET A 100 -3.39 -4.92 10.69
CA MET A 100 -3.26 -5.99 11.69
C MET A 100 -2.08 -5.73 12.63
N GLU A 101 -0.92 -5.37 12.10
CA GLU A 101 0.28 -5.04 12.85
C GLU A 101 0.03 -3.86 13.79
N ARG A 102 -0.62 -2.80 13.32
CA ARG A 102 -0.98 -1.63 14.12
C ARG A 102 -1.96 -1.97 15.23
N TYR A 103 -2.95 -2.81 14.96
CA TYR A 103 -3.88 -3.27 15.97
C TYR A 103 -3.16 -4.01 17.11
N ILE A 104 -2.25 -4.94 16.79
CA ILE A 104 -1.48 -5.67 17.80
C ILE A 104 -0.59 -4.73 18.60
N ALA A 105 0.08 -3.76 17.95
CA ALA A 105 0.93 -2.78 18.61
C ALA A 105 0.18 -1.93 19.64
N VAL A 106 -1.07 -1.53 19.33
CA VAL A 106 -1.90 -0.72 20.22
C VAL A 106 -2.58 -1.57 21.30
N SER A 107 -3.15 -2.73 20.93
CA SER A 107 -3.96 -3.55 21.83
C SER A 107 -3.12 -4.36 22.81
N ARG A 108 -1.93 -4.82 22.39
CA ARG A 108 -1.05 -5.71 23.16
C ARG A 108 0.42 -5.27 23.08
N PRO A 109 0.80 -4.10 23.63
CA PRO A 109 2.12 -3.49 23.41
C PRO A 109 3.28 -4.34 23.93
N PHE A 110 3.10 -5.03 25.07
CA PHE A 110 4.14 -5.90 25.63
C PHE A 110 4.34 -7.16 24.77
N TYR A 111 3.27 -7.73 24.25
CA TYR A 111 3.33 -8.85 23.32
C TYR A 111 3.98 -8.44 22.01
N TYR A 112 3.58 -7.30 21.45
CA TYR A 112 4.15 -6.76 20.21
C TYR A 112 5.66 -6.57 20.27
N LYS A 113 6.20 -6.09 21.41
CA LYS A 113 7.65 -5.95 21.62
C LYS A 113 8.40 -7.29 21.59
N ARG A 114 7.76 -8.37 22.01
CA ARG A 114 8.32 -9.74 22.05
C ARG A 114 8.17 -10.50 20.74
N LEU A 115 7.36 -10.01 19.79
CA LEU A 115 7.17 -10.70 18.51
C LEU A 115 8.53 -10.84 17.77
N PRO A 116 8.82 -12.01 17.20
CA PRO A 116 10.02 -12.20 16.40
C PRO A 116 9.92 -11.43 15.07
N SER A 117 11.04 -11.16 14.44
CA SER A 117 11.08 -10.58 13.09
C SER A 117 10.47 -11.50 12.03
N LEU A 118 10.35 -12.78 12.33
CA LEU A 118 9.69 -13.77 11.49
C LEU A 118 8.22 -13.42 11.26
N PHE A 119 7.50 -12.92 12.28
CA PHE A 119 6.10 -12.51 12.16
C PHE A 119 5.89 -11.50 11.02
N GLN A 120 6.72 -10.47 10.98
CA GLN A 120 6.68 -9.47 9.91
C GLN A 120 6.97 -10.07 8.54
N ARG A 121 8.01 -10.90 8.43
CA ARG A 121 8.36 -11.57 7.17
C ARG A 121 7.24 -12.47 6.66
N VAL A 122 6.63 -13.24 7.55
CA VAL A 122 5.47 -14.09 7.20
C VAL A 122 4.32 -13.26 6.65
N LEU A 123 3.94 -12.15 7.30
CA LEU A 123 2.85 -11.30 6.80
C LEU A 123 3.15 -10.71 5.41
N ILE A 124 4.39 -10.25 5.19
CA ILE A 124 4.80 -9.71 3.89
C ILE A 124 4.78 -10.81 2.82
N THR A 125 5.38 -11.97 3.09
CA THR A 125 5.41 -13.07 2.10
C THR A 125 4.01 -13.59 1.81
N THR A 126 3.15 -13.70 2.82
CA THR A 126 1.73 -14.10 2.63
C THR A 126 0.99 -13.10 1.74
N ALA A 127 1.21 -11.79 1.94
CA ALA A 127 0.59 -10.75 1.10
C ALA A 127 0.99 -10.89 -0.38
N TRP A 128 2.30 -11.06 -0.67
CA TRP A 128 2.80 -11.28 -2.01
C TRP A 128 2.30 -12.59 -2.64
N SER A 129 2.35 -13.69 -1.88
CA SER A 129 1.94 -15.01 -2.36
C SER A 129 0.44 -15.08 -2.65
N ALA A 130 -0.40 -14.51 -1.77
CA ALA A 130 -1.84 -14.46 -1.98
C ALA A 130 -2.21 -13.59 -3.20
N ALA A 131 -1.52 -12.46 -3.39
CA ALA A 131 -1.71 -11.60 -4.55
C ALA A 131 -1.32 -12.33 -5.84
N CYS A 132 -0.19 -13.04 -5.85
CA CYS A 132 0.27 -13.83 -6.98
C CYS A 132 -0.72 -14.95 -7.33
N PHE A 133 -1.16 -15.70 -6.33
CA PHE A 133 -2.12 -16.79 -6.52
C PHE A 133 -3.43 -16.30 -7.15
N LEU A 134 -4.04 -15.25 -6.59
CA LEU A 134 -5.29 -14.70 -7.13
C LEU A 134 -5.11 -14.07 -8.52
N ALA A 135 -3.96 -13.47 -8.79
CA ALA A 135 -3.65 -12.93 -10.10
C ALA A 135 -3.50 -14.04 -11.17
N LEU A 136 -2.85 -15.15 -10.83
CA LEU A 136 -2.71 -16.29 -11.74
C LEU A 136 -4.05 -16.95 -12.08
N LEU A 137 -5.03 -16.91 -11.15
CA LEU A 137 -6.38 -17.39 -11.44
C LEU A 137 -7.07 -16.60 -12.56
N SER A 138 -6.60 -15.39 -12.90
CA SER A 138 -7.15 -14.61 -14.01
C SER A 138 -7.03 -15.36 -15.36
N ASN A 139 -6.04 -16.23 -15.50
CA ASN A 139 -5.83 -16.98 -16.72
C ASN A 139 -6.94 -17.99 -16.99
N PHE A 140 -7.66 -18.45 -15.97
CA PHE A 140 -8.84 -19.31 -16.16
C PHE A 140 -9.98 -18.61 -16.92
N THR A 141 -9.99 -17.27 -16.93
CA THR A 141 -10.99 -16.50 -17.71
C THR A 141 -10.70 -16.48 -19.20
N LEU A 142 -9.50 -16.95 -19.63
CA LEU A 142 -9.14 -17.10 -21.04
C LEU A 142 -9.82 -18.30 -21.70
N LEU A 143 -10.48 -19.17 -20.91
CA LEU A 143 -11.24 -20.33 -21.44
C LEU A 143 -12.56 -19.92 -22.12
N GLU A 144 -12.74 -18.63 -22.41
CA GLU A 144 -13.89 -18.02 -23.14
C GLU A 144 -15.27 -18.40 -22.58
N ASN A 145 -15.33 -18.87 -21.34
CA ASN A 145 -16.58 -19.21 -20.68
C ASN A 145 -17.03 -18.04 -19.80
N SER A 146 -18.23 -17.51 -20.06
CA SER A 146 -18.82 -16.41 -19.28
C SER A 146 -18.90 -16.75 -17.78
N TRP A 147 -19.18 -18.00 -17.44
CA TRP A 147 -19.22 -18.50 -16.07
C TRP A 147 -17.87 -18.34 -15.36
N SER A 148 -16.76 -18.69 -16.01
CA SER A 148 -15.41 -18.53 -15.40
C SER A 148 -15.07 -17.07 -15.13
N SER A 149 -15.45 -16.16 -16.02
CA SER A 149 -15.26 -14.72 -15.85
C SER A 149 -16.09 -14.15 -14.69
N GLN A 150 -17.34 -14.58 -14.57
CA GLN A 150 -18.23 -14.19 -13.47
C GLN A 150 -17.72 -14.68 -12.12
N CYS A 151 -17.37 -15.96 -12.01
CA CYS A 151 -16.81 -16.54 -10.79
C CYS A 151 -15.50 -15.84 -10.38
N TYR A 152 -14.61 -15.60 -11.33
CA TYR A 152 -13.35 -14.90 -11.04
C TYR A 152 -13.60 -13.46 -10.55
N SER A 153 -14.51 -12.72 -11.17
CA SER A 153 -14.84 -11.35 -10.77
C SER A 153 -15.43 -11.30 -9.35
N LEU A 154 -16.26 -12.28 -8.98
CA LEU A 154 -16.77 -12.41 -7.61
C LEU A 154 -15.66 -12.77 -6.62
N VAL A 155 -14.77 -13.69 -6.97
CA VAL A 155 -13.61 -14.04 -6.12
C VAL A 155 -12.74 -12.82 -5.88
N LEU A 156 -12.42 -12.05 -6.92
CA LEU A 156 -11.66 -10.81 -6.79
C LEU A 156 -12.39 -9.77 -5.93
N PHE A 157 -13.68 -9.60 -6.11
CA PHE A 157 -14.48 -8.67 -5.32
C PHE A 157 -14.49 -9.06 -3.84
N ILE A 158 -14.72 -10.34 -3.54
CA ILE A 158 -14.77 -10.83 -2.16
C ILE A 158 -13.38 -10.79 -1.53
N CYS A 159 -12.38 -11.42 -2.15
CA CYS A 159 -11.05 -11.59 -1.58
C CYS A 159 -10.20 -10.30 -1.69
N GLY A 160 -10.41 -9.48 -2.71
CA GLY A 160 -9.67 -8.25 -2.94
C GLY A 160 -10.27 -7.01 -2.29
N LEU A 161 -11.60 -6.95 -2.08
CA LEU A 161 -12.25 -5.78 -1.49
C LEU A 161 -12.95 -6.10 -0.18
N VAL A 162 -13.94 -7.03 -0.18
CA VAL A 162 -14.85 -7.22 0.98
C VAL A 162 -14.08 -7.73 2.20
N VAL A 163 -13.32 -8.81 2.06
CA VAL A 163 -12.57 -9.42 3.16
C VAL A 163 -11.50 -8.48 3.71
N PRO A 164 -10.58 -7.89 2.90
CA PRO A 164 -9.61 -6.92 3.40
C PRO A 164 -10.25 -5.73 4.09
N THR A 165 -11.27 -5.12 3.48
CA THR A 165 -11.96 -3.95 4.05
C THR A 165 -12.60 -4.27 5.39
N THR A 166 -13.23 -5.44 5.53
CA THR A 166 -13.84 -5.89 6.78
C THR A 166 -12.78 -6.10 7.87
N ILE A 167 -11.65 -6.74 7.55
CA ILE A 167 -10.52 -6.93 8.48
C ILE A 167 -9.99 -5.58 8.93
N ILE A 168 -9.71 -4.68 8.00
CA ILE A 168 -9.19 -3.34 8.25
C ILE A 168 -10.15 -2.55 9.14
N ALA A 169 -11.44 -2.52 8.81
CA ALA A 169 -12.46 -1.82 9.61
C ALA A 169 -12.50 -2.34 11.05
N ARG A 170 -12.49 -3.66 11.26
CA ARG A 170 -12.44 -4.27 12.59
C ARG A 170 -11.18 -3.89 13.36
N MET A 171 -10.01 -3.91 12.70
CA MET A 171 -8.75 -3.53 13.35
C MET A 171 -8.77 -2.06 13.80
N TYR A 172 -9.28 -1.14 12.97
CA TYR A 172 -9.35 0.28 13.37
C TYR A 172 -10.40 0.55 14.44
N ILE A 173 -11.56 -0.08 14.39
CA ILE A 173 -12.54 -0.01 15.49
C ILE A 173 -11.87 -0.44 16.79
N GLY A 174 -11.10 -1.54 16.79
CA GLY A 174 -10.35 -2.02 17.95
C GLY A 174 -9.29 -1.01 18.42
N VAL A 175 -8.51 -0.42 17.52
CA VAL A 175 -7.51 0.61 17.85
C VAL A 175 -8.16 1.81 18.51
N PHE A 176 -9.26 2.33 17.94
CA PHE A 176 -9.97 3.50 18.50
C PHE A 176 -10.62 3.17 19.85
N SER A 177 -11.17 1.98 20.02
CA SER A 177 -11.77 1.55 21.29
C SER A 177 -10.72 1.48 22.42
N VAL A 178 -9.55 0.88 22.15
CA VAL A 178 -8.44 0.83 23.11
C VAL A 178 -7.92 2.24 23.42
N ALA A 179 -7.72 3.07 22.39
CA ALA A 179 -7.26 4.44 22.59
C ALA A 179 -8.23 5.27 23.44
N ARG A 180 -9.54 5.07 23.26
CA ARG A 180 -10.59 5.75 24.04
C ARG A 180 -10.62 5.26 25.48
N SER A 181 -10.55 3.96 25.73
CA SER A 181 -10.54 3.40 27.10
C SER A 181 -9.34 3.86 27.91
N LEU A 182 -8.17 3.99 27.28
CA LEU A 182 -6.96 4.51 27.95
C LEU A 182 -7.04 6.01 28.27
N GLN A 183 -7.76 6.78 27.45
CA GLN A 183 -7.98 8.20 27.70
C GLN A 183 -8.97 8.46 28.84
N GLN A 184 -9.90 7.52 29.08
CA GLN A 184 -10.91 7.59 30.15
C GLN A 184 -10.40 7.09 31.51
N ARG A 185 -9.28 6.37 31.55
CA ARG A 185 -8.65 5.98 32.83
C ARG A 185 -8.07 7.23 33.49
N ASN A 186 -8.79 7.75 34.47
CA ASN A 186 -8.36 8.88 35.30
C ASN A 186 -7.10 8.51 36.12
N PRO A 187 -6.08 9.39 36.19
CA PRO A 187 -4.83 9.13 36.90
C PRO A 187 -4.95 9.23 38.44
N SER A 188 -6.16 9.22 39.03
CA SER A 188 -6.37 9.58 40.43
C SER A 188 -5.97 8.50 41.45
N HIS A 189 -5.45 7.34 41.09
CA HIS A 189 -5.16 6.29 42.07
C HIS A 189 -3.85 5.48 41.90
N THR A 190 -2.82 5.98 41.24
CA THR A 190 -1.54 5.25 41.21
C THR A 190 -0.33 6.14 41.46
N THR A 191 0.39 5.80 42.52
CA THR A 191 1.53 6.49 43.15
C THR A 191 2.84 6.51 42.33
N THR A 192 2.84 6.22 41.04
CA THR A 192 4.04 6.22 40.19
C THR A 192 3.85 7.10 38.94
N LYS A 193 3.93 8.40 39.11
CA LYS A 193 3.78 9.44 38.05
C LYS A 193 4.74 9.26 36.85
N GLN A 194 5.86 8.56 37.00
CA GLN A 194 6.93 8.49 35.97
C GLN A 194 6.68 7.38 34.94
N SER A 195 6.06 6.27 35.34
CA SER A 195 5.74 5.16 34.43
C SER A 195 4.53 5.51 33.55
N ASP A 196 3.60 6.30 34.05
CA ASP A 196 2.36 6.68 33.37
C ASP A 196 2.61 7.65 32.19
N GLY A 197 3.58 8.56 32.32
CA GLY A 197 3.96 9.50 31.27
C GLY A 197 4.59 8.85 30.04
N SER A 198 5.40 7.80 30.24
CA SER A 198 6.05 7.08 29.14
C SER A 198 5.06 6.22 28.35
N LEU A 199 4.13 5.57 29.05
CA LEU A 199 3.07 4.76 28.46
C LEU A 199 2.08 5.62 27.65
N LYS A 200 1.69 6.77 28.21
CA LYS A 200 0.82 7.74 27.52
C LYS A 200 1.46 8.27 26.23
N ARG A 201 2.76 8.59 26.25
CA ARG A 201 3.51 9.01 25.04
C ARG A 201 3.56 7.90 23.98
N TYR A 202 3.79 6.66 24.39
CA TYR A 202 3.77 5.51 23.49
C TYR A 202 2.42 5.39 22.78
N TYR A 203 1.31 5.36 23.54
CA TYR A 203 -0.03 5.26 22.93
C TYR A 203 -0.39 6.46 22.05
N GLN A 204 0.04 7.66 22.38
CA GLN A 204 -0.16 8.83 21.53
C GLN A 204 0.61 8.69 20.20
N GLY A 205 1.81 8.13 20.23
CA GLY A 205 2.59 7.82 19.04
C GLY A 205 1.90 6.80 18.15
N GLU A 206 1.51 5.66 18.72
CA GLU A 206 0.82 4.58 18.02
C GLU A 206 -0.53 5.03 17.43
N LYS A 207 -1.30 5.85 18.17
CA LYS A 207 -2.55 6.45 17.69
C LYS A 207 -2.33 7.31 16.44
N LYS A 208 -1.28 8.14 16.43
CA LYS A 208 -0.95 8.96 15.24
C LYS A 208 -0.64 8.11 14.02
N VAL A 209 0.14 7.04 14.18
CA VAL A 209 0.45 6.11 13.10
C VAL A 209 -0.82 5.41 12.62
N ALA A 210 -1.65 4.91 13.54
CA ALA A 210 -2.91 4.25 13.21
C ALA A 210 -3.86 5.17 12.41
N ILE A 211 -4.00 6.45 12.82
CA ILE A 211 -4.81 7.42 12.07
C ILE A 211 -4.26 7.64 10.66
N THR A 212 -2.94 7.69 10.50
CA THR A 212 -2.31 7.83 9.18
C THR A 212 -2.64 6.66 8.27
N VAL A 213 -2.48 5.44 8.76
CA VAL A 213 -2.78 4.23 8.00
C VAL A 213 -4.28 4.11 7.73
N ALA A 214 -5.15 4.51 8.68
CA ALA A 214 -6.59 4.57 8.46
C ALA A 214 -6.97 5.51 7.31
N LEU A 215 -6.35 6.70 7.27
CA LEU A 215 -6.58 7.66 6.18
C LEU A 215 -6.16 7.08 4.82
N ILE A 216 -4.97 6.48 4.75
CA ILE A 216 -4.49 5.82 3.54
C ILE A 216 -5.47 4.74 3.09
N THR A 217 -5.96 3.94 4.03
CA THR A 217 -6.90 2.86 3.75
C THR A 217 -8.25 3.36 3.23
N VAL A 218 -8.79 4.44 3.82
CA VAL A 218 -10.05 5.05 3.35
C VAL A 218 -9.89 5.58 1.92
N LEU A 219 -8.80 6.30 1.65
CA LEU A 219 -8.48 6.78 0.30
C LEU A 219 -8.33 5.61 -0.69
N PHE A 220 -7.69 4.54 -0.25
CA PHE A 220 -7.52 3.33 -1.02
C PHE A 220 -8.87 2.69 -1.38
N ILE A 221 -9.74 2.46 -0.40
CA ILE A 221 -11.08 1.88 -0.63
C ILE A 221 -11.88 2.75 -1.59
N ALA A 222 -11.86 4.07 -1.40
CA ALA A 222 -12.56 5.03 -2.26
C ALA A 222 -12.07 4.98 -3.72
N ALA A 223 -10.77 4.78 -3.92
CA ALA A 223 -10.18 4.67 -5.26
C ALA A 223 -10.47 3.31 -5.94
N TRP A 224 -10.61 2.24 -5.15
CA TRP A 224 -10.80 0.89 -5.66
C TRP A 224 -12.26 0.50 -5.87
N LEU A 225 -13.17 1.05 -5.08
CA LEU A 225 -14.60 0.74 -5.15
C LEU A 225 -15.17 0.90 -6.58
N PRO A 226 -14.89 2.00 -7.33
CA PRO A 226 -15.34 2.14 -8.70
C PRO A 226 -14.83 1.02 -9.62
N PHE A 227 -13.55 0.63 -9.47
CA PHE A 227 -12.95 -0.44 -10.26
C PHE A 227 -13.64 -1.79 -10.03
N PHE A 228 -13.84 -2.18 -8.79
CA PHE A 228 -14.53 -3.44 -8.47
C PHE A 228 -15.99 -3.43 -8.93
N THR A 229 -16.68 -2.30 -8.76
CA THR A 229 -18.07 -2.15 -9.22
C THR A 229 -18.16 -2.34 -10.74
N VAL A 230 -17.30 -1.64 -11.50
CA VAL A 230 -17.28 -1.76 -12.96
C VAL A 230 -16.89 -3.18 -13.39
N SER A 231 -15.91 -3.80 -12.74
CA SER A 231 -15.45 -5.17 -13.06
C SER A 231 -16.55 -6.21 -12.85
N VAL A 232 -17.28 -6.14 -11.73
CA VAL A 232 -18.40 -7.05 -11.45
C VAL A 232 -19.55 -6.79 -12.42
N THR A 233 -19.93 -5.53 -12.61
CA THR A 233 -21.01 -5.18 -13.53
C THR A 233 -20.69 -5.65 -14.97
N ALA A 234 -19.45 -5.46 -15.43
CA ALA A 234 -19.01 -5.92 -16.76
C ALA A 234 -19.13 -7.45 -16.93
N ALA A 235 -18.82 -8.20 -15.85
CA ALA A 235 -18.88 -9.66 -15.90
C ALA A 235 -20.31 -10.22 -15.97
N PHE A 236 -21.28 -9.52 -15.37
CA PHE A 236 -22.69 -9.97 -15.34
C PHE A 236 -23.58 -9.28 -16.37
N CYS A 237 -23.36 -8.01 -16.64
CA CYS A 237 -24.18 -7.20 -17.52
C CYS A 237 -23.35 -6.08 -18.17
N LEU A 238 -22.67 -6.37 -19.26
CA LEU A 238 -21.85 -5.37 -19.95
C LEU A 238 -22.71 -4.19 -20.47
N HIS A 239 -23.92 -4.45 -20.95
CA HIS A 239 -24.87 -3.42 -21.42
C HIS A 239 -25.34 -2.48 -20.30
N CYS A 240 -25.29 -2.93 -19.04
CA CYS A 240 -25.65 -2.10 -17.90
C CYS A 240 -24.65 -0.96 -17.66
N LEU A 241 -23.41 -1.10 -18.12
CA LEU A 241 -22.37 -0.07 -17.97
C LEU A 241 -22.52 1.02 -19.02
N SER A 242 -22.80 0.65 -20.27
CA SER A 242 -22.94 1.60 -21.36
C SER A 242 -23.55 0.95 -22.60
N SER A 243 -24.38 1.73 -23.29
CA SER A 243 -24.97 1.35 -24.57
C SER A 243 -24.04 1.64 -25.77
N SER A 244 -22.93 2.36 -25.57
CA SER A 244 -21.99 2.69 -26.65
C SER A 244 -20.55 2.34 -26.28
N PRO A 245 -19.75 1.85 -27.26
CA PRO A 245 -18.33 1.55 -27.05
C PRO A 245 -17.51 2.74 -26.52
N ASP A 246 -17.78 3.95 -27.00
CA ASP A 246 -17.07 5.17 -26.60
C ASP A 246 -17.32 5.54 -25.15
N SER A 247 -18.55 5.34 -24.66
CA SER A 247 -18.89 5.61 -23.26
C SER A 247 -18.23 4.56 -22.34
N LEU A 248 -18.25 3.29 -22.74
CA LEU A 248 -17.58 2.22 -22.02
C LEU A 248 -16.07 2.49 -21.90
N TYR A 249 -15.44 2.86 -23.01
CA TYR A 249 -14.03 3.24 -23.03
C TYR A 249 -13.71 4.37 -22.05
N ARG A 250 -14.51 5.46 -22.02
CA ARG A 250 -14.33 6.57 -21.07
C ARG A 250 -14.44 6.12 -19.62
N ILE A 251 -15.44 5.28 -19.30
CA ILE A 251 -15.62 4.72 -17.95
C ILE A 251 -14.38 3.96 -17.54
N ILE A 252 -13.86 3.07 -18.38
CA ILE A 252 -12.66 2.27 -18.09
C ILE A 252 -11.46 3.18 -17.86
N VAL A 253 -11.23 4.19 -18.71
CA VAL A 253 -10.10 5.13 -18.57
C VAL A 253 -10.18 5.90 -17.26
N ILE A 254 -11.34 6.44 -16.91
CA ILE A 254 -11.53 7.21 -15.66
C ILE A 254 -11.28 6.31 -14.44
N VAL A 255 -11.89 5.15 -14.41
CA VAL A 255 -11.80 4.21 -13.28
C VAL A 255 -10.36 3.71 -13.09
N LYS A 256 -9.67 3.37 -14.18
CA LYS A 256 -8.24 2.99 -14.14
C LYS A 256 -7.35 4.14 -13.69
N SER A 257 -7.62 5.35 -14.14
CA SER A 257 -6.86 6.54 -13.72
C SER A 257 -6.98 6.79 -12.22
N VAL A 258 -8.20 6.71 -11.66
CA VAL A 258 -8.45 6.84 -10.21
C VAL A 258 -7.73 5.74 -9.43
N HIS A 259 -7.79 4.50 -9.92
CA HIS A 259 -7.09 3.37 -9.33
C HIS A 259 -5.57 3.60 -9.28
N TYR A 260 -4.93 3.96 -10.39
CA TYR A 260 -3.47 4.18 -10.43
C TYR A 260 -3.02 5.41 -9.63
N MET A 261 -3.87 6.46 -9.55
CA MET A 261 -3.59 7.64 -8.73
C MET A 261 -3.36 7.29 -7.25
N ASN A 262 -3.98 6.22 -6.76
CA ASN A 262 -3.79 5.75 -5.39
C ASN A 262 -2.32 5.46 -5.07
N SER A 263 -1.56 4.86 -6.00
CA SER A 263 -0.14 4.57 -5.82
C SER A 263 0.74 5.83 -5.75
N ALA A 264 0.30 6.97 -6.32
CA ALA A 264 0.99 8.25 -6.23
C ALA A 264 0.73 8.98 -4.90
N VAL A 265 -0.41 8.72 -4.24
CA VAL A 265 -0.82 9.43 -3.01
C VAL A 265 -0.05 8.92 -1.80
N ASN A 266 0.33 7.64 -1.75
CA ASN A 266 0.97 7.00 -0.61
C ASN A 266 2.23 7.74 -0.10
N PRO A 267 3.23 8.07 -0.94
CA PRO A 267 4.42 8.83 -0.51
C PRO A 267 4.10 10.21 0.07
N ILE A 268 3.08 10.89 -0.48
CA ILE A 268 2.64 12.21 -0.02
C ILE A 268 2.08 12.14 1.40
N VAL A 269 1.27 11.12 1.68
CA VAL A 269 0.70 10.90 3.01
C VAL A 269 1.80 10.60 4.02
N TYR A 270 2.80 9.76 3.66
CA TYR A 270 3.94 9.48 4.54
C TYR A 270 4.76 10.73 4.82
N ALA A 271 5.07 11.52 3.81
CA ALA A 271 5.82 12.77 3.96
C ALA A 271 5.11 13.79 4.85
N ARG A 272 3.78 13.85 4.81
CA ARG A 272 2.99 14.76 5.66
C ARG A 272 2.90 14.31 7.11
N ARG A 273 2.85 13.01 7.36
CA ARG A 273 2.53 12.45 8.68
C ARG A 273 3.75 12.00 9.47
N ASP A 274 4.79 11.51 8.82
CA ASP A 274 6.03 11.06 9.43
C ASP A 274 7.13 12.13 9.27
N ARG A 275 7.53 12.75 10.40
CA ARG A 275 8.57 13.79 10.43
C ARG A 275 9.93 13.25 9.95
N GLU A 276 10.31 12.03 10.36
CA GLU A 276 11.57 11.41 9.98
C GLU A 276 11.60 11.11 8.49
N MET A 277 10.49 10.59 7.95
CA MET A 277 10.34 10.34 6.52
C MET A 277 10.45 11.64 5.72
N ARG A 278 9.71 12.69 6.12
CA ARG A 278 9.77 14.01 5.48
C ARG A 278 11.15 14.62 5.51
N GLN A 279 11.83 14.59 6.66
CA GLN A 279 13.19 15.13 6.77
C GLN A 279 14.17 14.36 5.89
N THR A 280 14.00 13.04 5.77
CA THR A 280 14.83 12.21 4.91
C THR A 280 14.56 12.51 3.44
N PHE A 281 13.29 12.73 3.04
CA PHE A 281 12.94 13.17 1.68
C PHE A 281 13.62 14.50 1.34
N LEU A 282 13.49 15.51 2.22
CA LEU A 282 14.11 16.81 2.00
C LEU A 282 15.64 16.74 1.87
N ARG A 283 16.29 15.85 2.62
CA ARG A 283 17.74 15.60 2.51
C ARG A 283 18.10 14.93 1.18
N LEU A 284 17.35 13.91 0.77
CA LEU A 284 17.57 13.24 -0.50
C LEU A 284 17.41 14.17 -1.69
N LEU A 285 16.51 15.16 -1.56
CA LEU A 285 16.28 16.18 -2.58
C LEU A 285 17.25 17.38 -2.51
N GLY A 286 18.19 17.38 -1.55
CA GLY A 286 19.11 18.51 -1.36
C GLY A 286 18.46 19.77 -0.81
N LEU A 287 17.20 19.70 -0.35
CA LEU A 287 16.40 20.84 0.13
C LEU A 287 16.60 21.15 1.61
N HIS A 288 17.43 20.38 2.32
CA HIS A 288 17.68 20.54 3.75
C HIS A 288 19.13 20.98 3.99
N SER A 289 19.35 22.28 4.21
CA SER A 289 20.62 22.85 4.67
C SER A 289 20.66 22.97 6.18
N GLY A 290 20.71 21.86 6.88
CA GLY A 290 20.77 21.84 8.35
C GLY A 290 21.77 20.82 8.84
N THR A 291 22.85 21.30 9.45
CA THR A 291 23.90 20.57 10.14
C THR A 291 23.37 19.70 11.28
N SER A 292 22.74 18.60 11.00
CA SER A 292 22.70 17.48 11.93
C SER A 292 23.63 16.39 11.41
N ARG A 293 24.84 16.37 12.00
CA ARG A 293 25.84 15.31 11.78
C ARG A 293 25.15 13.95 11.84
N PHE A 294 25.01 13.28 10.69
CA PHE A 294 24.88 11.85 10.67
C PHE A 294 26.21 11.32 11.22
N SER A 295 26.22 10.87 12.48
CA SER A 295 27.30 10.01 12.95
C SER A 295 27.23 8.72 12.14
N PHE A 296 28.05 8.67 11.08
CA PHE A 296 28.56 7.42 10.56
C PHE A 296 29.46 6.85 11.65
N GLU A 297 28.85 6.29 12.68
CA GLU A 297 29.59 5.46 13.62
C GLU A 297 29.95 4.16 12.91
N LYS A 298 31.05 4.22 12.16
CA LYS A 298 31.79 3.04 11.77
C LYS A 298 32.03 2.26 13.05
N ARG A 299 31.32 1.15 13.25
CA ARG A 299 31.76 0.14 14.22
C ARG A 299 33.20 -0.18 13.87
N ARG A 300 34.14 0.34 14.67
CA ARG A 300 35.49 -0.27 14.76
C ARG A 300 35.25 -1.71 15.24
N PRO A 301 35.82 -2.71 14.60
CA PRO A 301 35.89 -4.02 15.20
C PRO A 301 36.74 -3.84 16.49
N GLU A 302 36.10 -4.02 17.65
CA GLU A 302 36.84 -4.19 18.90
C GLU A 302 37.76 -5.38 18.73
N ALA A 303 39.03 -5.05 18.61
CA ALA A 303 40.13 -6.02 18.70
C ALA A 303 39.98 -6.74 20.05
N LEU A 304 39.77 -8.05 19.98
CA LEU A 304 39.96 -8.95 21.11
C LEU A 304 41.36 -8.72 21.66
N ALA A 305 41.50 -7.90 22.69
CA ALA A 305 42.67 -7.87 23.52
C ALA A 305 42.62 -9.11 24.42
N MET A 306 43.33 -10.16 24.02
CA MET A 306 43.79 -11.17 24.95
C MET A 306 44.50 -10.47 26.11
N ARG A 307 44.01 -10.61 27.32
CA ARG A 307 44.80 -10.52 28.53
C ARG A 307 44.86 -11.90 29.18
N THR A 308 45.94 -12.56 28.92
CA THR A 308 46.56 -13.50 29.84
C THR A 308 46.79 -12.83 31.19
N ILE A 309 46.23 -13.35 32.25
CA ILE A 309 46.89 -13.81 33.50
C ILE A 309 45.80 -14.55 34.28
#